data_ec1a5c6d490ab2ad03dc313e40c83466
#
_entry.id   ec1a5c6d490ab2ad03dc313e40c83466
#
_cell.length_a   1.000
_cell.length_b   1.000
_cell.length_c   1.000
_cell.angle_alpha   90.00
_cell.angle_beta   90.00
_cell.angle_gamma   90.00
#
_symmetry.space_group_name_H-M   'P 1'
#
loop_
_entity.id
_entity.type
_entity.pdbx_description
1 polymer ?
#
loop_
_entity_poly.entity_id
_entity_poly.type
_entity_poly.pdbx_seq_one_letter_code
_entity_poly.pdbx_strand_id
1 'polypeptide(L)'
;MTFENKQRAVPGTVALVGSGEYLPVMNEVDTYLLKTVGGIQDAHVALLPTASGKERMGPKSWNDLGLNHFTQLGVGDVRATQIIDYKSANDLAQVALLEGIDLFYFSGGDPQYTIETLRD
;
A
#
# COMPACT_ATOMS: atom_id res chain seq x y z
N MET A 1 12.80 13.50 -12.11
CA MET A 1 13.82 12.45 -11.95
C MET A 1 13.77 11.48 -13.10
N THR A 2 14.88 11.18 -13.68
CA THR A 2 14.93 10.23 -14.79
C THR A 2 15.36 8.87 -14.27
N PHE A 3 14.58 7.86 -14.57
CA PHE A 3 14.95 6.50 -14.28
C PHE A 3 15.58 5.87 -15.48
N GLU A 4 16.82 5.50 -15.36
CA GLU A 4 17.47 4.64 -16.32
C GLU A 4 17.49 3.23 -15.75
N ASN A 5 16.59 2.40 -16.25
CA ASN A 5 16.49 1.06 -15.71
C ASN A 5 16.75 0.04 -16.81
N LYS A 6 17.95 0.03 -17.28
CA LYS A 6 18.37 -0.86 -18.36
C LYS A 6 18.49 -2.30 -17.90
N GLN A 7 18.62 -2.53 -16.60
CA GLN A 7 18.73 -3.87 -16.05
C GLN A 7 17.42 -4.47 -15.63
N ARG A 8 16.31 -3.78 -15.86
CA ARG A 8 15.03 -4.35 -15.49
C ARG A 8 14.80 -5.64 -16.25
N ALA A 9 14.84 -6.75 -15.55
CA ALA A 9 14.62 -8.06 -16.11
C ALA A 9 13.15 -8.47 -16.05
N VAL A 10 12.43 -8.02 -15.02
CA VAL A 10 11.08 -8.48 -14.74
C VAL A 10 10.19 -7.26 -14.48
N PRO A 11 9.07 -7.13 -15.19
CA PRO A 11 8.11 -6.07 -14.87
C PRO A 11 7.45 -6.35 -13.53
N GLY A 12 7.02 -5.28 -12.88
CA GLY A 12 6.26 -5.39 -11.65
C GLY A 12 4.84 -5.90 -11.90
N THR A 13 4.12 -6.15 -10.82
CA THR A 13 2.75 -6.63 -10.87
C THR A 13 1.81 -5.56 -10.33
N VAL A 14 0.69 -5.37 -11.01
CA VAL A 14 -0.40 -4.52 -10.55
C VAL A 14 -1.63 -5.38 -10.36
N ALA A 15 -2.25 -5.31 -9.18
CA ALA A 15 -3.50 -6.01 -8.90
C ALA A 15 -4.61 -4.97 -8.73
N LEU A 16 -5.72 -5.17 -9.44
CA LEU A 16 -6.87 -4.28 -9.36
C LEU A 16 -7.95 -4.96 -8.54
N VAL A 17 -8.35 -4.32 -7.44
CA VAL A 17 -9.33 -4.86 -6.50
C VAL A 17 -10.60 -4.05 -6.56
N GLY A 18 -11.72 -4.69 -6.92
CA GLY A 18 -12.99 -4.02 -7.07
C GLY A 18 -13.70 -3.71 -5.76
N SER A 19 -13.49 -4.53 -4.75
CA SER A 19 -14.01 -4.33 -3.40
C SER A 19 -13.48 -5.44 -2.50
N GLY A 20 -13.75 -5.34 -1.19
CA GLY A 20 -13.37 -6.39 -0.24
C GLY A 20 -11.94 -6.26 0.25
N GLU A 21 -11.31 -5.11 0.06
CA GLU A 21 -9.94 -4.87 0.50
C GLU A 21 -9.79 -5.24 1.98
N TYR A 22 -8.72 -5.98 2.28
CA TYR A 22 -8.36 -6.43 3.62
C TYR A 22 -9.34 -7.42 4.27
N LEU A 23 -10.34 -7.92 3.53
CA LEU A 23 -11.28 -8.90 4.06
C LEU A 23 -10.78 -10.33 3.78
N PRO A 24 -11.30 -11.33 4.51
CA PRO A 24 -10.88 -12.73 4.32
C PRO A 24 -11.01 -13.23 2.88
N VAL A 25 -11.93 -12.69 2.10
CA VAL A 25 -12.09 -13.05 0.68
C VAL A 25 -10.81 -12.77 -0.10
N MET A 26 -9.97 -11.86 0.36
CA MET A 26 -8.70 -11.51 -0.29
C MET A 26 -7.52 -12.36 0.15
N ASN A 27 -7.70 -13.29 1.10
CA ASN A 27 -6.58 -14.04 1.65
C ASN A 27 -5.78 -14.78 0.58
N GLU A 28 -6.45 -15.46 -0.34
CA GLU A 28 -5.74 -16.19 -1.39
C GLU A 28 -5.01 -15.28 -2.35
N VAL A 29 -5.66 -14.19 -2.76
CA VAL A 29 -5.05 -13.22 -3.70
C VAL A 29 -3.86 -12.55 -3.05
N ASP A 30 -4.02 -12.06 -1.84
CA ASP A 30 -2.94 -11.34 -1.16
C ASP A 30 -1.79 -12.27 -0.80
N THR A 31 -2.07 -13.52 -0.43
CA THR A 31 -1.04 -14.52 -0.22
C THR A 31 -0.24 -14.77 -1.52
N TYR A 32 -0.95 -14.89 -2.64
CA TYR A 32 -0.29 -15.05 -3.94
C TYR A 32 0.63 -13.87 -4.25
N LEU A 33 0.13 -12.64 -4.05
CA LEU A 33 0.93 -11.44 -4.30
C LEU A 33 2.17 -11.39 -3.40
N LEU A 34 2.03 -11.73 -2.14
CA LEU A 34 3.16 -11.77 -1.20
C LEU A 34 4.22 -12.77 -1.64
N LYS A 35 3.80 -13.90 -2.20
CA LYS A 35 4.75 -14.90 -2.70
C LYS A 35 5.53 -14.39 -3.90
N THR A 36 4.94 -13.51 -4.71
CA THR A 36 5.65 -12.94 -5.87
C THR A 36 6.74 -11.95 -5.46
N VAL A 37 6.72 -11.45 -4.23
CA VAL A 37 7.67 -10.44 -3.76
C VAL A 37 8.58 -10.93 -2.64
N GLY A 38 8.82 -12.23 -2.59
CA GLY A 38 9.79 -12.80 -1.66
C GLY A 38 9.21 -13.70 -0.58
N GLY A 39 7.90 -13.81 -0.49
CA GLY A 39 7.24 -14.67 0.50
C GLY A 39 6.65 -13.89 1.64
N ILE A 40 5.73 -14.54 2.35
CA ILE A 40 4.92 -13.88 3.38
C ILE A 40 5.79 -13.31 4.51
N GLN A 41 6.75 -14.10 4.99
CA GLN A 41 7.55 -13.69 6.15
C GLN A 41 8.53 -12.57 5.83
N ASP A 42 9.05 -12.55 4.62
CA ASP A 42 10.10 -11.61 4.21
C ASP A 42 9.56 -10.39 3.48
N ALA A 43 8.28 -10.36 3.16
CA ALA A 43 7.68 -9.24 2.46
C ALA A 43 7.55 -8.01 3.35
N HIS A 44 7.73 -6.86 2.72
CA HIS A 44 7.56 -5.55 3.37
C HIS A 44 6.37 -4.87 2.70
N VAL A 45 5.35 -4.57 3.48
CA VAL A 45 4.07 -4.04 2.96
C VAL A 45 3.84 -2.62 3.50
N ALA A 46 3.46 -1.71 2.61
CA ALA A 46 3.03 -0.38 3.01
C ALA A 46 1.55 -0.20 2.68
N LEU A 47 0.81 0.36 3.62
CA LEU A 47 -0.59 0.67 3.47
C LEU A 47 -0.73 2.17 3.20
N LEU A 48 -1.42 2.52 2.12
CA LEU A 48 -1.65 3.91 1.74
C LEU A 48 -3.16 4.19 1.74
N PRO A 49 -3.68 4.82 2.80
CA PRO A 49 -5.11 5.15 2.90
C PRO A 49 -5.45 6.46 2.20
N THR A 50 -4.67 6.85 1.22
CA THR A 50 -4.72 8.16 0.57
C THR A 50 -6.10 8.48 0.01
N ALA A 51 -6.74 7.50 -0.63
CA ALA A 51 -8.03 7.72 -1.28
C ALA A 51 -9.13 8.15 -0.30
N SER A 52 -9.01 7.80 0.97
CA SER A 52 -9.95 8.19 2.02
C SER A 52 -9.47 9.40 2.83
N GLY A 53 -8.48 10.13 2.34
CA GLY A 53 -7.84 11.22 3.08
C GLY A 53 -8.78 12.34 3.51
N LYS A 54 -9.87 12.56 2.78
CA LYS A 54 -10.85 13.59 3.12
C LYS A 54 -11.90 13.10 4.12
N GLU A 55 -11.95 11.80 4.38
CA GLU A 55 -12.90 11.22 5.33
C GLU A 55 -12.32 11.29 6.74
N ARG A 56 -13.17 11.63 7.70
CA ARG A 56 -12.72 11.84 9.08
C ARG A 56 -12.03 10.63 9.68
N MET A 57 -12.62 9.44 9.51
CA MET A 57 -12.12 8.20 10.10
C MET A 57 -11.63 7.21 9.06
N GLY A 58 -11.67 7.61 7.79
CA GLY A 58 -11.31 6.71 6.69
C GLY A 58 -9.90 6.18 6.79
N PRO A 59 -8.87 7.05 6.89
CA PRO A 59 -7.48 6.58 6.94
C PRO A 59 -7.22 5.65 8.11
N LYS A 60 -7.70 5.98 9.29
CA LYS A 60 -7.49 5.13 10.47
C LYS A 60 -8.19 3.79 10.31
N SER A 61 -9.45 3.81 9.85
CA SER A 61 -10.22 2.57 9.69
C SER A 61 -9.58 1.64 8.68
N TRP A 62 -9.13 2.17 7.54
CA TRP A 62 -8.45 1.37 6.54
C TRP A 62 -7.13 0.81 7.06
N ASN A 63 -6.34 1.62 7.74
CA ASN A 63 -5.06 1.17 8.28
C ASN A 63 -5.24 0.09 9.33
N ASP A 64 -6.23 0.22 10.21
CA ASP A 64 -6.50 -0.80 11.22
C ASP A 64 -6.87 -2.14 10.56
N LEU A 65 -7.73 -2.10 9.54
CA LEU A 65 -8.09 -3.29 8.80
C LEU A 65 -6.89 -3.92 8.09
N GLY A 66 -6.08 -3.09 7.45
CA GLY A 66 -4.91 -3.58 6.70
C GLY A 66 -3.85 -4.17 7.60
N LEU A 67 -3.55 -3.53 8.72
CA LEU A 67 -2.60 -4.05 9.71
C LEU A 67 -3.06 -5.41 10.23
N ASN A 68 -4.33 -5.52 10.57
CA ASN A 68 -4.90 -6.78 11.06
C ASN A 68 -4.83 -7.87 9.98
N HIS A 69 -5.22 -7.54 8.77
CA HIS A 69 -5.25 -8.49 7.65
C HIS A 69 -3.86 -9.09 7.37
N PHE A 70 -2.87 -8.24 7.15
CA PHE A 70 -1.54 -8.71 6.81
C PHE A 70 -0.83 -9.38 7.99
N THR A 71 -1.10 -8.91 9.21
CA THR A 71 -0.58 -9.57 10.41
C THR A 71 -1.14 -10.99 10.53
N GLN A 72 -2.43 -11.17 10.26
CA GLN A 72 -3.04 -12.49 10.29
C GLN A 72 -2.51 -13.41 9.20
N LEU A 73 -2.13 -12.86 8.05
CA LEU A 73 -1.50 -13.65 6.99
C LEU A 73 -0.07 -14.05 7.32
N GLY A 74 0.55 -13.44 8.33
CA GLY A 74 1.90 -13.77 8.76
C GLY A 74 2.99 -12.80 8.32
N VAL A 75 2.61 -11.64 7.78
CA VAL A 75 3.59 -10.63 7.35
C VAL A 75 4.22 -9.97 8.59
N GLY A 76 5.55 -9.92 8.62
CA GLY A 76 6.28 -9.35 9.75
C GLY A 76 6.46 -7.84 9.68
N ASP A 77 6.44 -7.25 8.49
CA ASP A 77 6.67 -5.81 8.32
C ASP A 77 5.51 -5.21 7.51
N VAL A 78 4.55 -4.66 8.23
CA VAL A 78 3.42 -3.93 7.64
C VAL A 78 3.47 -2.51 8.19
N ARG A 79 3.57 -1.54 7.31
CA ARG A 79 3.69 -0.13 7.69
C ARG A 79 2.45 0.64 7.25
N ALA A 80 1.73 1.17 8.22
CA ALA A 80 0.57 2.02 7.97
C ALA A 80 1.05 3.46 7.79
N THR A 81 0.88 4.02 6.60
CA THR A 81 1.28 5.40 6.35
C THR A 81 0.15 6.37 6.68
N GLN A 82 0.50 7.63 6.87
CA GLN A 82 -0.44 8.74 6.98
C GLN A 82 -0.31 9.65 5.77
N ILE A 83 -0.10 9.06 4.60
CA ILE A 83 -0.04 9.81 3.33
C ILE A 83 -1.48 10.03 2.86
N ILE A 84 -2.06 11.14 3.28
CA ILE A 84 -3.48 11.43 3.12
C ILE A 84 -3.76 12.78 2.44
N ASP A 85 -2.73 13.58 2.22
CA ASP A 85 -2.85 14.87 1.54
C ASP A 85 -1.49 15.26 0.96
N TYR A 86 -1.45 16.37 0.25
CA TYR A 86 -0.21 16.84 -0.37
C TYR A 86 0.91 17.05 0.66
N LYS A 87 0.57 17.61 1.83
CA LYS A 87 1.56 17.86 2.86
C LYS A 87 2.20 16.57 3.36
N SER A 88 1.38 15.57 3.70
CA SER A 88 1.91 14.29 4.19
C SER A 88 2.63 13.50 3.11
N ALA A 89 2.22 13.65 1.86
CA ALA A 89 2.91 13.02 0.72
C ALA A 89 4.32 13.56 0.53
N ASN A 90 4.61 14.76 1.05
CA ASN A 90 5.92 15.39 0.99
C ASN A 90 6.63 15.41 2.34
N ASP A 91 6.07 14.79 3.36
CA ASP A 91 6.69 14.66 4.66
C ASP A 91 7.76 13.57 4.61
N LEU A 92 9.00 13.94 4.89
CA LEU A 92 10.12 13.01 4.81
C LEU A 92 9.94 11.79 5.71
N ALA A 93 9.31 11.96 6.87
CA ALA A 93 9.05 10.84 7.77
C ALA A 93 8.07 9.84 7.15
N GLN A 94 7.05 10.33 6.45
CA GLN A 94 6.10 9.46 5.77
C GLN A 94 6.73 8.80 4.55
N VAL A 95 7.47 9.56 3.76
CA VAL A 95 8.17 9.01 2.59
C VAL A 95 9.18 7.93 2.98
N ALA A 96 9.85 8.11 4.12
CA ALA A 96 10.80 7.12 4.61
C ALA A 96 10.17 5.77 4.92
N LEU A 97 8.88 5.75 5.27
CA LEU A 97 8.17 4.49 5.49
C LEU A 97 8.05 3.64 4.21
N LEU A 98 8.21 4.25 3.05
CA LEU A 98 8.10 3.56 1.78
C LEU A 98 9.40 2.93 1.32
N GLU A 99 10.50 3.16 2.03
CA GLU A 99 11.78 2.58 1.65
C GLU A 99 11.79 1.07 1.88
N GLY A 100 12.28 0.34 0.89
CA GLY A 100 12.39 -1.11 0.98
C GLY A 100 11.06 -1.85 0.93
N ILE A 101 10.00 -1.18 0.52
CA ILE A 101 8.69 -1.81 0.42
C ILE A 101 8.58 -2.65 -0.85
N ASP A 102 8.04 -3.85 -0.68
CA ASP A 102 7.81 -4.79 -1.78
C ASP A 102 6.38 -4.71 -2.33
N LEU A 103 5.42 -4.42 -1.47
CA LEU A 103 4.01 -4.36 -1.84
C LEU A 103 3.38 -3.08 -1.29
N PHE A 104 2.86 -2.27 -2.20
CA PHE A 104 2.11 -1.06 -1.86
C PHE A 104 0.63 -1.36 -2.01
N TYR A 105 -0.15 -1.16 -0.97
CA TYR A 105 -1.58 -1.42 -1.00
C TYR A 105 -2.36 -0.11 -0.80
N PHE A 106 -3.13 0.25 -1.81
CA PHE A 106 -3.99 1.43 -1.77
C PHE A 106 -5.41 1.00 -1.45
N SER A 107 -5.94 1.45 -0.33
CA SER A 107 -7.32 1.17 0.05
C SER A 107 -8.29 2.10 -0.69
N GLY A 108 -9.58 1.81 -0.58
CA GLY A 108 -10.62 2.50 -1.33
C GLY A 108 -10.92 3.91 -0.87
N GLY A 109 -11.66 4.62 -1.72
CA GLY A 109 -12.09 5.99 -1.48
C GLY A 109 -12.23 6.75 -2.78
N ASP A 110 -11.64 7.93 -2.86
CA ASP A 110 -11.74 8.83 -4.00
C ASP A 110 -10.49 8.71 -4.88
N PRO A 111 -10.59 8.10 -6.07
CA PRO A 111 -9.42 7.94 -6.94
C PRO A 111 -8.89 9.27 -7.47
N GLN A 112 -9.74 10.24 -7.71
CA GLN A 112 -9.30 11.56 -8.17
C GLN A 112 -8.46 12.24 -7.10
N TYR A 113 -8.89 12.17 -5.86
CA TYR A 113 -8.13 12.72 -4.73
C TYR A 113 -6.77 12.04 -4.60
N THR A 114 -6.72 10.72 -4.80
CA THR A 114 -5.45 9.98 -4.78
C THR A 114 -4.47 10.51 -5.81
N ILE A 115 -4.94 10.70 -7.04
CA ILE A 115 -4.10 11.21 -8.13
C ILE A 115 -3.59 12.61 -7.79
N GLU A 116 -4.46 13.48 -7.32
CA GLU A 116 -4.10 14.85 -6.96
C GLU A 116 -3.09 14.90 -5.81
N THR A 117 -3.25 14.03 -4.83
CA THR A 117 -2.38 13.98 -3.66
C THR A 117 -0.98 13.49 -4.00
N LEU A 118 -0.88 12.46 -4.85
CA LEU A 118 0.40 11.80 -5.15
C LEU A 118 1.12 12.42 -6.35
N ARG A 119 0.46 13.30 -7.08
CA ARG A 119 1.07 13.99 -8.19
C ARG A 119 1.98 15.10 -7.66
N ASP A 120 3.15 15.22 -8.20
CA ASP A 120 4.15 16.24 -7.86
C ASP A 120 3.72 17.33 -6.87
#